data_a258cc7abaa54267f9c9bdb89c3e1040
#
_entry.id   a258cc7abaa54267f9c9bdb89c3e1040
#
_cell.length_a   1.000
_cell.length_b   1.000
_cell.length_c   1.000
_cell.angle_alpha   90.00
_cell.angle_beta   90.00
_cell.angle_gamma   90.00
#
_symmetry.space_group_name_H-M   'P 1'
#
loop_
_entity.id
_entity.type
_entity.pdbx_description
1 polymer ?
#
loop_
_entity_poly.entity_id
_entity_poly.type
_entity_poly.pdbx_seq_one_letter_code
_entity_poly.pdbx_strand_id
1 'polypeptide(L)'
;MIGKWHLSGYSYHGAKKIVRPKDHGFTWNIGSEIKSVGNGANFWPYMFRSQPIRWLDLQKRKLGQKEYLTDRLSLEAVEFIEKNKESPFFLFLSHYAPHTILNGKPNIVAKYRAKYRPGNSTRNRCYLCQDATFLGDPQNHWAGNHNPHLAAMIESIDDGVGLILNKLKSLKLDQNTIVIFTSDNGGETKVTSNAPLRGGKSQLYEGGIRVPLIVSWPDTIPSAGVSLQPTSNVDFYPTLLKAAKIPANIHHTIDGISLLNTWKQSKSLSKRRALFWHYPLEKPHFLGGISSGAIRYGDWKLIERFNDNSIELYNLTKDPSETVNLTEKNPALKKVMLNQLIEWRKSFGATKKPPKR
;
A
#
# COMPACT_ATOMS: atom_id res chain seq x y z
N MET A 1 5.51 -0.40 15.75
CA MET A 1 4.58 -0.94 14.75
C MET A 1 3.16 -0.86 15.29
N ILE A 2 2.25 -0.25 14.53
CA ILE A 2 0.83 -0.16 14.85
C ILE A 2 0.04 -0.57 13.60
N GLY A 3 -0.93 -1.49 13.75
CA GLY A 3 -1.80 -1.95 12.68
C GLY A 3 -1.27 -3.15 11.90
N LYS A 4 -1.63 -3.25 10.62
CA LYS A 4 -1.46 -4.43 9.77
C LYS A 4 0.01 -4.82 9.58
N TRP A 5 0.36 -6.05 9.94
CA TRP A 5 1.69 -6.62 9.70
C TRP A 5 1.77 -7.40 8.38
N HIS A 6 1.01 -8.45 8.23
CA HIS A 6 0.83 -9.28 7.03
C HIS A 6 2.15 -9.75 6.34
N LEU A 7 3.25 -9.86 7.09
CA LEU A 7 4.54 -10.33 6.58
C LEU A 7 4.90 -11.76 7.06
N SER A 8 4.04 -12.41 7.81
CA SER A 8 4.21 -13.80 8.22
C SER A 8 3.32 -14.71 7.40
N GLY A 9 3.82 -15.88 7.05
CA GLY A 9 3.08 -16.85 6.24
C GLY A 9 1.91 -17.55 6.94
N TYR A 10 1.56 -17.14 8.14
CA TYR A 10 0.55 -17.80 9.00
C TYR A 10 -0.88 -17.71 8.47
N SER A 11 -1.17 -16.79 7.57
CA SER A 11 -2.48 -16.71 6.90
C SER A 11 -2.71 -17.87 5.93
N TYR A 12 -1.67 -18.61 5.61
CA TYR A 12 -1.76 -19.78 4.74
C TYR A 12 -1.71 -21.05 5.60
N HIS A 13 -2.63 -21.97 5.37
CA HIS A 13 -2.62 -23.27 6.04
C HIS A 13 -1.25 -23.94 5.85
N GLY A 14 -0.59 -24.28 6.95
CA GLY A 14 0.71 -24.95 6.94
C GLY A 14 1.95 -24.06 7.15
N ALA A 15 1.80 -22.77 7.43
CA ALA A 15 2.94 -21.94 7.81
C ALA A 15 3.58 -22.47 9.09
N LYS A 16 4.84 -22.90 8.99
CA LYS A 16 5.59 -23.52 10.09
C LYS A 16 6.09 -22.48 11.11
N LYS A 17 6.17 -21.22 10.74
CA LYS A 17 6.72 -20.15 11.58
C LYS A 17 5.88 -18.89 11.52
N ILE A 18 5.49 -18.38 12.68
CA ILE A 18 4.89 -17.07 12.84
C ILE A 18 6.00 -16.08 13.12
N VAL A 19 6.11 -15.04 12.30
CA VAL A 19 7.07 -13.96 12.45
C VAL A 19 6.30 -12.70 12.86
N ARG A 20 6.66 -12.11 13.98
CA ARG A 20 5.97 -10.95 14.57
C ARG A 20 6.81 -9.69 14.40
N PRO A 21 6.21 -8.50 14.49
CA PRO A 21 6.98 -7.25 14.48
C PRO A 21 8.14 -7.22 15.49
N LYS A 22 7.94 -7.79 16.67
CA LYS A 22 8.99 -7.89 17.71
C LYS A 22 10.21 -8.70 17.27
N ASP A 23 10.02 -9.69 16.43
CA ASP A 23 11.11 -10.52 15.87
C ASP A 23 11.97 -9.71 14.86
N HIS A 24 11.48 -8.54 14.47
CA HIS A 24 12.13 -7.58 13.55
C HIS A 24 12.51 -6.26 14.23
N GLY A 25 12.67 -6.24 15.55
CA GLY A 25 13.18 -5.11 16.30
C GLY A 25 12.14 -4.05 16.69
N PHE A 26 10.86 -4.24 16.43
CA PHE A 26 9.82 -3.35 16.94
C PHE A 26 9.58 -3.61 18.43
N THR A 27 9.90 -2.64 19.28
CA THR A 27 9.68 -2.71 20.73
C THR A 27 8.23 -2.50 21.13
N TRP A 28 7.46 -1.76 20.31
CA TRP A 28 6.04 -1.47 20.48
C TRP A 28 5.24 -2.11 19.35
N ASN A 29 4.25 -2.94 19.69
CA ASN A 29 3.42 -3.61 18.70
C ASN A 29 1.96 -3.63 19.15
N ILE A 30 1.08 -2.93 18.42
CA ILE A 30 -0.35 -2.85 18.69
C ILE A 30 -1.15 -3.10 17.40
N GLY A 31 -2.20 -3.89 17.52
CA GLY A 31 -3.17 -4.11 16.43
C GLY A 31 -2.65 -4.95 15.28
N SER A 32 -1.53 -5.65 15.43
CA SER A 32 -1.05 -6.61 14.44
C SER A 32 -1.80 -7.92 14.58
N GLU A 33 -2.66 -8.19 13.62
CA GLU A 33 -3.42 -9.43 13.58
C GLU A 33 -2.53 -10.60 13.14
N ILE A 34 -2.62 -11.74 13.85
CA ILE A 34 -1.72 -12.88 13.64
C ILE A 34 -2.15 -13.76 12.45
N LYS A 35 -3.44 -13.80 12.14
CA LYS A 35 -3.97 -14.82 11.22
C LYS A 35 -4.39 -14.31 9.86
N SER A 36 -4.66 -13.05 9.68
CA SER A 36 -5.02 -12.49 8.38
C SER A 36 -5.09 -10.97 8.34
N VAL A 37 -5.36 -10.43 7.18
CA VAL A 37 -5.78 -9.05 6.97
C VAL A 37 -7.14 -8.85 7.64
N GLY A 38 -7.36 -7.76 8.31
CA GLY A 38 -8.66 -7.44 8.90
C GLY A 38 -9.77 -7.49 7.86
N ASN A 39 -10.62 -8.49 7.94
CA ASN A 39 -11.64 -8.80 6.93
C ASN A 39 -12.95 -8.05 7.21
N GLY A 40 -12.95 -6.73 7.13
CA GLY A 40 -14.17 -5.93 7.39
C GLY A 40 -14.58 -5.82 8.86
N ALA A 41 -13.76 -6.31 9.79
CA ALA A 41 -13.97 -6.16 11.23
C ALA A 41 -13.56 -4.76 11.70
N ASN A 42 -14.16 -3.73 11.13
CA ASN A 42 -13.74 -2.34 11.36
C ASN A 42 -14.36 -1.69 12.60
N PHE A 43 -15.33 -2.33 13.24
CA PHE A 43 -15.99 -1.83 14.46
C PHE A 43 -15.79 -2.76 15.65
N TRP A 44 -15.70 -2.18 16.84
CA TRP A 44 -15.70 -2.96 18.07
C TRP A 44 -16.98 -3.82 18.18
N PRO A 45 -16.89 -5.11 18.56
CA PRO A 45 -15.73 -5.86 19.08
C PRO A 45 -14.83 -6.48 18.01
N TYR A 46 -14.72 -5.91 16.82
CA TYR A 46 -13.87 -6.37 15.72
C TYR A 46 -14.15 -7.82 15.32
N MET A 47 -15.41 -8.06 14.96
CA MET A 47 -15.89 -9.39 14.60
C MET A 47 -16.01 -9.53 13.08
N PHE A 48 -15.64 -10.70 12.59
CA PHE A 48 -15.89 -11.11 11.23
C PHE A 48 -16.70 -12.41 11.23
N ARG A 49 -17.88 -12.42 10.60
CA ARG A 49 -18.78 -13.60 10.57
C ARG A 49 -19.00 -14.22 11.94
N SER A 50 -19.33 -13.42 12.93
CA SER A 50 -19.54 -13.85 14.33
C SER A 50 -18.31 -14.40 15.07
N GLN A 51 -17.13 -14.31 14.45
CA GLN A 51 -15.86 -14.69 15.07
C GLN A 51 -15.07 -13.43 15.43
N PRO A 52 -14.65 -13.23 16.69
CA PRO A 52 -13.79 -12.11 17.04
C PRO A 52 -12.42 -12.27 16.39
N ILE A 53 -11.91 -11.19 15.81
CA ILE A 53 -10.52 -11.13 15.37
C ILE A 53 -9.65 -10.95 16.61
N ARG A 54 -8.65 -11.78 16.75
CA ARG A 54 -7.72 -11.73 17.89
C ARG A 54 -6.61 -10.70 17.62
N TRP A 55 -6.96 -9.43 17.80
CA TRP A 55 -5.99 -8.36 17.74
C TRP A 55 -5.14 -8.35 19.00
N LEU A 56 -3.82 -8.39 18.85
CA LEU A 56 -2.94 -8.24 19.98
C LEU A 56 -3.13 -6.84 20.59
N ASP A 57 -3.48 -6.83 21.87
CA ASP A 57 -3.64 -5.65 22.73
C ASP A 57 -4.85 -4.74 22.46
N LEU A 58 -5.48 -4.75 21.28
CA LEU A 58 -6.63 -3.87 20.99
C LEU A 58 -7.88 -4.20 21.80
N GLN A 59 -8.17 -5.47 22.06
CA GLN A 59 -9.36 -5.89 22.80
C GLN A 59 -9.40 -5.38 24.24
N LYS A 60 -8.25 -5.07 24.82
CA LYS A 60 -8.10 -4.57 26.19
C LYS A 60 -8.30 -3.07 26.32
N ARG A 61 -8.34 -2.34 25.19
CA ARG A 61 -8.30 -0.88 25.14
C ARG A 61 -9.51 -0.31 24.38
N LYS A 62 -10.70 -0.79 24.71
CA LYS A 62 -11.93 -0.32 24.10
C LYS A 62 -12.17 1.16 24.38
N LEU A 63 -12.40 1.96 23.34
CA LEU A 63 -12.71 3.39 23.40
C LEU A 63 -14.22 3.70 23.35
N GLY A 64 -15.06 2.69 23.33
CA GLY A 64 -16.51 2.84 23.31
C GLY A 64 -17.20 1.75 22.51
N GLN A 65 -18.55 1.72 22.56
CA GLN A 65 -19.33 0.63 21.93
C GLN A 65 -19.25 0.60 20.40
N LYS A 66 -18.96 1.74 19.76
CA LYS A 66 -18.88 1.84 18.29
C LYS A 66 -17.49 2.27 17.84
N GLU A 67 -16.47 1.89 18.59
CA GLU A 67 -15.08 2.20 18.24
C GLU A 67 -14.75 1.68 16.84
N TYR A 68 -14.21 2.58 16.00
CA TYR A 68 -13.80 2.27 14.65
C TYR A 68 -12.29 2.01 14.60
N LEU A 69 -11.88 0.93 13.94
CA LEU A 69 -10.50 0.44 13.97
C LEU A 69 -9.49 1.48 13.46
N THR A 70 -9.79 2.19 12.36
CA THR A 70 -8.89 3.19 11.81
C THR A 70 -8.66 4.33 12.80
N ASP A 71 -9.72 4.82 13.46
CA ASP A 71 -9.64 5.85 14.48
C ASP A 71 -8.82 5.35 15.69
N ARG A 72 -9.07 4.10 16.10
CA ARG A 72 -8.33 3.48 17.20
C ARG A 72 -6.83 3.40 16.93
N LEU A 73 -6.42 2.94 15.75
CA LEU A 73 -4.99 2.85 15.38
C LEU A 73 -4.33 4.23 15.31
N SER A 74 -5.05 5.25 14.85
CA SER A 74 -4.58 6.64 14.83
C SER A 74 -4.36 7.19 16.24
N LEU A 75 -5.26 6.88 17.20
CA LEU A 75 -5.12 7.26 18.60
C LEU A 75 -3.94 6.53 19.27
N GLU A 76 -3.72 5.26 18.97
CA GLU A 76 -2.54 4.53 19.45
C GLU A 76 -1.23 5.14 18.91
N ALA A 77 -1.24 5.66 17.68
CA ALA A 77 -0.10 6.37 17.11
C ALA A 77 0.16 7.71 17.84
N VAL A 78 -0.90 8.46 18.14
CA VAL A 78 -0.81 9.71 18.93
C VAL A 78 -0.26 9.44 20.34
N GLU A 79 -0.75 8.38 20.99
CA GLU A 79 -0.25 7.98 22.33
C GLU A 79 1.21 7.53 22.28
N PHE A 80 1.60 6.78 21.24
CA PHE A 80 2.99 6.38 21.03
C PHE A 80 3.91 7.61 20.89
N ILE A 81 3.52 8.60 20.09
CA ILE A 81 4.30 9.84 19.91
C ILE A 81 4.46 10.58 21.23
N GLU A 82 3.37 10.74 22.00
CA GLU A 82 3.42 11.40 23.31
C GLU A 82 4.40 10.72 24.27
N LYS A 83 4.36 9.38 24.33
CA LYS A 83 5.24 8.59 25.21
C LYS A 83 6.70 8.59 24.81
N ASN A 84 7.00 8.85 23.54
CA ASN A 84 8.36 8.81 23.01
C ASN A 84 8.89 10.18 22.57
N LYS A 85 8.24 11.26 22.97
CA LYS A 85 8.57 12.63 22.52
C LYS A 85 10.00 13.09 22.86
N GLU A 86 10.60 12.55 23.92
CA GLU A 86 11.94 12.92 24.37
C GLU A 86 13.06 12.12 23.70
N SER A 87 12.73 11.17 22.82
CA SER A 87 13.71 10.30 22.19
C SER A 87 13.44 10.15 20.70
N PRO A 88 14.45 9.87 19.87
CA PRO A 88 14.22 9.50 18.48
C PRO A 88 13.37 8.24 18.40
N PHE A 89 12.40 8.22 17.50
CA PHE A 89 11.51 7.07 17.30
C PHE A 89 11.31 6.76 15.81
N PHE A 90 10.97 5.51 15.55
CA PHE A 90 10.45 5.05 14.26
C PHE A 90 9.04 4.48 14.46
N LEU A 91 8.04 5.17 13.92
CA LEU A 91 6.65 4.72 13.93
C LEU A 91 6.24 4.22 12.54
N PHE A 92 5.88 2.94 12.44
CA PHE A 92 5.25 2.37 11.27
C PHE A 92 3.77 2.13 11.56
N LEU A 93 2.91 3.04 11.06
CA LEU A 93 1.46 2.94 11.15
C LEU A 93 0.92 2.38 9.85
N SER A 94 0.39 1.17 9.90
CA SER A 94 -0.16 0.45 8.76
C SER A 94 -1.64 0.17 8.99
N HIS A 95 -2.51 1.01 8.43
CA HIS A 95 -3.96 0.82 8.56
C HIS A 95 -4.43 -0.44 7.82
N TYR A 96 -5.49 -1.08 8.33
CA TYR A 96 -6.22 -2.11 7.60
C TYR A 96 -7.12 -1.49 6.53
N ALA A 97 -7.69 -0.32 6.80
CA ALA A 97 -8.42 0.48 5.82
C ALA A 97 -7.48 0.96 4.70
N PRO A 98 -7.95 1.04 3.45
CA PRO A 98 -9.30 0.75 2.98
C PRO A 98 -9.46 -0.66 2.38
N HIS A 99 -8.80 -1.69 2.93
CA HIS A 99 -8.93 -3.07 2.44
C HIS A 99 -10.38 -3.56 2.53
N THR A 100 -10.83 -4.33 1.53
CA THR A 100 -12.12 -5.02 1.54
C THR A 100 -12.19 -6.05 2.70
N ILE A 101 -13.31 -6.28 3.35
CA ILE A 101 -14.66 -5.78 3.06
C ILE A 101 -14.77 -4.33 3.51
N LEU A 102 -15.40 -3.48 2.66
CA LEU A 102 -15.54 -2.06 2.95
C LEU A 102 -16.65 -1.84 3.99
N ASN A 103 -16.30 -1.13 5.05
CA ASN A 103 -17.23 -0.85 6.14
C ASN A 103 -16.85 0.49 6.79
N GLY A 104 -17.37 1.58 6.22
CA GLY A 104 -17.13 2.95 6.69
C GLY A 104 -18.06 3.36 7.83
N LYS A 105 -17.71 4.42 8.55
CA LYS A 105 -18.57 5.02 9.60
C LYS A 105 -19.90 5.49 8.98
N PRO A 106 -21.07 5.14 9.54
CA PRO A 106 -22.37 5.37 8.91
C PRO A 106 -22.67 6.82 8.53
N ASN A 107 -22.32 7.76 9.38
CA ASN A 107 -22.48 9.19 9.14
C ASN A 107 -21.64 9.69 7.96
N ILE A 108 -20.42 9.18 7.80
CA ILE A 108 -19.54 9.56 6.70
C ILE A 108 -20.01 8.85 5.41
N VAL A 109 -20.44 7.61 5.48
CA VAL A 109 -21.06 6.91 4.35
C VAL A 109 -22.27 7.67 3.84
N ALA A 110 -23.16 8.13 4.74
CA ALA A 110 -24.33 8.95 4.38
C ALA A 110 -23.92 10.28 3.70
N LYS A 111 -22.88 10.96 4.22
CA LYS A 111 -22.30 12.18 3.61
C LYS A 111 -21.89 11.93 2.15
N TYR A 112 -21.19 10.83 1.88
CA TYR A 112 -20.74 10.53 0.52
C TYR A 112 -21.87 10.04 -0.38
N ARG A 113 -22.85 9.32 0.12
CA ARG A 113 -24.07 8.99 -0.65
C ARG A 113 -24.84 10.23 -1.10
N ALA A 114 -24.89 11.25 -0.25
CA ALA A 114 -25.57 12.51 -0.58
C ALA A 114 -24.86 13.31 -1.68
N LYS A 115 -23.54 13.16 -1.84
CA LYS A 115 -22.75 13.88 -2.85
C LYS A 115 -22.99 13.39 -4.29
N TYR A 116 -23.35 12.13 -4.45
CA TYR A 116 -23.49 11.52 -5.76
C TYR A 116 -24.58 10.45 -5.75
N ARG A 117 -25.51 10.56 -6.69
CA ARG A 117 -26.52 9.54 -6.97
C ARG A 117 -26.21 8.93 -8.32
N PRO A 118 -25.68 7.69 -8.39
CA PRO A 118 -25.48 7.05 -9.67
C PRO A 118 -26.80 6.95 -10.41
N GLY A 119 -26.82 7.35 -11.68
CA GLY A 119 -27.97 7.17 -12.55
C GLY A 119 -28.32 5.69 -12.72
N ASN A 120 -29.50 5.40 -13.27
CA ASN A 120 -30.03 4.04 -13.44
C ASN A 120 -29.10 3.07 -14.21
N SER A 121 -28.14 3.59 -14.98
CA SER A 121 -27.21 2.81 -15.81
C SER A 121 -25.96 2.27 -15.06
N THR A 122 -25.71 2.68 -13.81
CA THR A 122 -24.48 2.34 -13.05
C THR A 122 -24.76 1.52 -11.80
N ARG A 123 -25.60 0.51 -11.91
CA ARG A 123 -26.02 -0.33 -10.78
C ARG A 123 -25.03 -1.45 -10.46
N ASN A 124 -23.76 -1.11 -10.28
CA ASN A 124 -22.82 -2.09 -9.72
C ASN A 124 -23.07 -2.22 -8.23
N ARG A 125 -23.52 -3.37 -7.81
CA ARG A 125 -23.70 -3.69 -6.40
C ARG A 125 -22.35 -4.01 -5.78
N CYS A 126 -21.97 -3.28 -4.74
CA CYS A 126 -20.76 -3.57 -4.00
C CYS A 126 -21.01 -4.75 -3.03
N TYR A 127 -20.77 -5.98 -3.49
CA TYR A 127 -20.93 -7.16 -2.66
C TYR A 127 -19.89 -7.27 -1.52
N LEU A 128 -18.84 -6.43 -1.56
CA LEU A 128 -17.81 -6.32 -0.54
C LEU A 128 -18.01 -5.10 0.39
N CYS A 129 -19.18 -4.45 0.32
CA CYS A 129 -19.55 -3.35 1.22
C CYS A 129 -20.55 -3.86 2.26
N GLN A 130 -20.33 -3.50 3.51
CA GLN A 130 -21.19 -3.86 4.65
C GLN A 130 -21.54 -2.62 5.46
N ASP A 131 -22.69 -2.66 6.13
CA ASP A 131 -23.03 -1.65 7.13
C ASP A 131 -22.28 -1.89 8.45
N ALA A 132 -22.47 -0.98 9.44
CA ALA A 132 -21.81 -1.05 10.74
C ALA A 132 -22.25 -2.28 11.59
N THR A 133 -23.28 -3.02 11.17
CA THR A 133 -23.80 -4.21 11.86
C THR A 133 -23.33 -5.51 11.21
N PHE A 134 -22.49 -5.42 10.19
CA PHE A 134 -22.00 -6.53 9.36
C PHE A 134 -23.07 -7.19 8.49
N LEU A 135 -24.21 -6.58 8.37
CA LEU A 135 -25.23 -6.96 7.39
C LEU A 135 -24.90 -6.33 6.04
N GLY A 136 -25.38 -6.93 4.96
CA GLY A 136 -25.26 -6.34 3.63
C GLY A 136 -25.92 -4.95 3.61
N ASP A 137 -25.26 -3.98 3.02
CA ASP A 137 -25.83 -2.65 2.86
C ASP A 137 -26.88 -2.68 1.74
N PRO A 138 -28.17 -2.43 2.04
CA PRO A 138 -29.22 -2.43 1.02
C PRO A 138 -29.07 -1.32 -0.02
N GLN A 139 -28.30 -0.27 0.31
CA GLN A 139 -28.01 0.87 -0.56
C GLN A 139 -26.58 0.84 -1.12
N ASN A 140 -25.97 -0.34 -1.22
CA ASN A 140 -24.56 -0.51 -1.56
C ASN A 140 -24.23 -0.36 -3.05
N HIS A 141 -24.92 0.52 -3.75
CA HIS A 141 -24.62 0.85 -5.13
C HIS A 141 -23.40 1.77 -5.21
N TRP A 142 -22.56 1.55 -6.21
CA TRP A 142 -21.40 2.37 -6.48
C TRP A 142 -21.17 2.53 -7.99
N ALA A 143 -20.51 3.61 -8.37
CA ALA A 143 -19.92 3.81 -9.68
C ALA A 143 -18.41 3.64 -9.59
N GLY A 144 -17.73 3.35 -10.71
CA GLY A 144 -16.28 3.12 -10.73
C GLY A 144 -15.44 4.26 -10.11
N ASN A 145 -15.98 5.47 -10.10
CA ASN A 145 -15.37 6.66 -9.51
C ASN A 145 -16.01 7.12 -8.19
N HIS A 146 -16.97 6.37 -7.65
CA HIS A 146 -17.69 6.74 -6.43
C HIS A 146 -18.17 5.54 -5.64
N ASN A 147 -17.51 5.24 -4.53
CA ASN A 147 -17.94 4.23 -3.57
C ASN A 147 -18.00 4.88 -2.18
N PRO A 148 -19.21 5.07 -1.61
CA PRO A 148 -19.39 5.77 -0.34
C PRO A 148 -18.64 5.13 0.84
N HIS A 149 -18.60 3.79 0.89
CA HIS A 149 -17.84 3.10 1.95
C HIS A 149 -16.34 3.29 1.82
N LEU A 150 -15.81 3.17 0.60
CA LEU A 150 -14.39 3.42 0.35
C LEU A 150 -14.01 4.86 0.70
N ALA A 151 -14.81 5.82 0.26
CA ALA A 151 -14.60 7.24 0.56
C ALA A 151 -14.62 7.52 2.08
N ALA A 152 -15.56 6.92 2.80
CA ALA A 152 -15.65 7.06 4.25
C ALA A 152 -14.46 6.44 4.99
N MET A 153 -13.94 5.31 4.48
CA MET A 153 -12.74 4.69 5.04
C MET A 153 -11.49 5.54 4.80
N ILE A 154 -11.37 6.14 3.61
CA ILE A 154 -10.26 7.05 3.27
C ILE A 154 -10.33 8.32 4.09
N GLU A 155 -11.53 8.93 4.27
CA GLU A 155 -11.69 10.10 5.15
C GLU A 155 -11.27 9.79 6.58
N SER A 156 -11.57 8.60 7.08
CA SER A 156 -11.12 8.20 8.43
C SER A 156 -9.60 8.05 8.55
N ILE A 157 -8.92 7.68 7.46
CA ILE A 157 -7.44 7.70 7.41
C ILE A 157 -6.94 9.15 7.43
N ASP A 158 -7.55 10.02 6.63
CA ASP A 158 -7.19 11.44 6.54
C ASP A 158 -7.36 12.16 7.88
N ASP A 159 -8.49 11.95 8.55
CA ASP A 159 -8.73 12.42 9.93
C ASP A 159 -7.62 11.95 10.88
N GLY A 160 -7.23 10.68 10.78
CA GLY A 160 -6.16 10.09 11.58
C GLY A 160 -4.79 10.72 11.30
N VAL A 161 -4.47 10.99 10.04
CA VAL A 161 -3.26 11.73 9.66
C VAL A 161 -3.29 13.13 10.26
N GLY A 162 -4.43 13.82 10.18
CA GLY A 162 -4.62 15.14 10.81
C GLY A 162 -4.35 15.12 12.31
N LEU A 163 -4.86 14.12 13.02
CA LEU A 163 -4.61 13.94 14.47
C LEU A 163 -3.11 13.78 14.77
N ILE A 164 -2.40 12.97 13.99
CA ILE A 164 -0.97 12.73 14.16
C ILE A 164 -0.16 13.99 13.89
N LEU A 165 -0.43 14.69 12.79
CA LEU A 165 0.27 15.94 12.45
C LEU A 165 0.03 17.02 13.52
N ASN A 166 -1.19 17.16 14.02
CA ASN A 166 -1.52 18.08 15.10
C ASN A 166 -0.79 17.72 16.40
N LYS A 167 -0.65 16.40 16.70
CA LYS A 167 0.12 15.95 17.87
C LYS A 167 1.60 16.31 17.73
N LEU A 168 2.22 16.02 16.60
CA LEU A 168 3.62 16.40 16.35
C LEU A 168 3.83 17.91 16.51
N LYS A 169 2.92 18.72 15.95
CA LYS A 169 2.98 20.18 16.07
C LYS A 169 2.82 20.65 17.52
N SER A 170 1.87 20.12 18.28
CA SER A 170 1.66 20.47 19.68
C SER A 170 2.86 20.15 20.58
N LEU A 171 3.64 19.15 20.20
CA LEU A 171 4.88 18.76 20.87
C LEU A 171 6.13 19.43 20.29
N LYS A 172 5.99 20.29 19.28
CA LYS A 172 7.11 20.95 18.55
C LYS A 172 8.08 19.95 17.91
N LEU A 173 7.57 18.79 17.49
CA LEU A 173 8.34 17.73 16.82
C LEU A 173 8.18 17.76 15.30
N ASP A 174 7.20 18.50 14.78
CA ASP A 174 6.81 18.54 13.38
C ASP A 174 7.94 18.97 12.45
N GLN A 175 8.80 19.89 12.88
CA GLN A 175 9.90 20.41 12.07
C GLN A 175 10.98 19.34 11.83
N ASN A 176 11.30 18.54 12.84
CA ASN A 176 12.36 17.51 12.77
C ASN A 176 11.83 16.07 12.72
N THR A 177 10.63 15.88 12.21
CA THR A 177 10.06 14.54 11.97
C THR A 177 9.84 14.32 10.48
N ILE A 178 10.37 13.18 9.95
CA ILE A 178 10.04 12.73 8.61
C ILE A 178 8.67 12.06 8.66
N VAL A 179 7.71 12.58 7.92
CA VAL A 179 6.40 11.95 7.72
C VAL A 179 6.31 11.45 6.29
N ILE A 180 6.06 10.16 6.14
CA ILE A 180 5.91 9.50 4.83
C ILE A 180 4.49 8.92 4.76
N PHE A 181 3.73 9.33 3.75
CA PHE A 181 2.43 8.75 3.43
C PHE A 181 2.48 8.04 2.08
N THR A 182 2.06 6.78 2.06
CA THR A 182 2.01 5.97 0.83
C THR A 182 0.99 4.83 0.97
N SER A 183 0.81 4.05 -0.11
CA SER A 183 0.01 2.83 -0.13
C SER A 183 0.87 1.62 -0.49
N ASP A 184 0.41 0.42 -0.14
CA ASP A 184 1.08 -0.84 -0.46
C ASP A 184 0.85 -1.28 -1.91
N ASN A 185 -0.31 -0.97 -2.49
CA ASN A 185 -0.68 -1.28 -3.87
C ASN A 185 -1.82 -0.36 -4.35
N GLY A 186 -2.11 -0.42 -5.64
CA GLY A 186 -3.24 0.28 -6.23
C GLY A 186 -4.60 -0.27 -5.81
N GLY A 187 -5.66 0.46 -6.11
CA GLY A 187 -7.04 0.14 -5.71
C GLY A 187 -7.55 -1.17 -6.33
N GLU A 188 -8.41 -1.85 -5.60
CA GLU A 188 -9.10 -3.06 -6.05
C GLU A 188 -10.20 -2.69 -7.05
N THR A 189 -10.09 -3.15 -8.31
CA THR A 189 -10.98 -2.78 -9.42
C THR A 189 -12.43 -3.25 -9.25
N LYS A 190 -12.70 -4.13 -8.30
CA LYS A 190 -14.07 -4.56 -7.97
C LYS A 190 -14.84 -3.59 -7.08
N VAL A 191 -14.16 -2.62 -6.50
CA VAL A 191 -14.77 -1.63 -5.58
C VAL A 191 -14.38 -0.19 -5.89
N THR A 192 -13.39 0.03 -6.78
CA THR A 192 -12.95 1.36 -7.20
C THR A 192 -12.38 1.35 -8.62
N SER A 193 -12.06 2.52 -9.13
CA SER A 193 -11.35 2.73 -10.39
C SER A 193 -10.00 3.35 -10.15
N ASN A 194 -8.97 2.88 -10.86
CA ASN A 194 -7.65 3.49 -10.89
C ASN A 194 -7.43 4.37 -12.13
N ALA A 195 -8.48 4.60 -12.93
CA ALA A 195 -8.40 5.42 -14.13
C ALA A 195 -7.77 6.80 -13.86
N PRO A 196 -6.93 7.31 -14.77
CA PRO A 196 -6.65 6.80 -16.10
C PRO A 196 -5.64 5.63 -16.16
N LEU A 197 -5.09 5.17 -15.04
CA LEU A 197 -4.12 4.08 -14.99
C LEU A 197 -4.82 2.71 -15.20
N ARG A 198 -4.22 1.87 -16.01
CA ARG A 198 -4.74 0.53 -16.31
C ARG A 198 -4.62 -0.42 -15.13
N GLY A 199 -5.63 -1.26 -14.93
CA GLY A 199 -5.63 -2.34 -13.95
C GLY A 199 -5.75 -1.85 -12.51
N GLY A 200 -5.30 -2.67 -11.56
CA GLY A 200 -5.35 -2.40 -10.13
C GLY A 200 -4.68 -3.50 -9.31
N LYS A 201 -5.03 -3.57 -8.05
CA LYS A 201 -4.48 -4.56 -7.10
C LYS A 201 -4.34 -5.94 -7.76
N SER A 202 -3.23 -6.61 -7.52
CA SER A 202 -2.79 -7.90 -8.08
C SER A 202 -2.34 -7.88 -9.54
N GLN A 203 -2.27 -6.73 -10.20
CA GLN A 203 -1.82 -6.60 -11.57
C GLN A 203 -0.55 -5.75 -11.65
N LEU A 204 0.34 -6.03 -12.61
CA LEU A 204 1.58 -5.27 -12.81
C LEU A 204 1.44 -4.06 -13.74
N TYR A 205 0.23 -3.71 -14.14
CA TYR A 205 -0.06 -2.43 -14.79
C TYR A 205 0.04 -1.27 -13.80
N GLU A 206 0.19 -0.05 -14.31
CA GLU A 206 0.37 1.14 -13.47
C GLU A 206 -0.70 1.30 -12.39
N GLY A 207 -1.97 0.99 -12.70
CA GLY A 207 -3.06 1.03 -11.71
C GLY A 207 -2.89 0.07 -10.52
N GLY A 208 -2.04 -0.95 -10.66
CA GLY A 208 -1.77 -1.89 -9.57
C GLY A 208 -0.52 -1.56 -8.75
N ILE A 209 0.46 -0.88 -9.35
CA ILE A 209 1.79 -0.68 -8.73
C ILE A 209 2.18 0.78 -8.56
N ARG A 210 1.52 1.73 -9.23
CA ARG A 210 1.78 3.15 -9.06
C ARG A 210 0.85 3.74 -8.01
N VAL A 211 1.41 4.11 -6.88
CA VAL A 211 0.70 4.62 -5.70
C VAL A 211 1.19 6.02 -5.33
N PRO A 212 0.39 6.82 -4.61
CA PRO A 212 0.84 8.11 -4.11
C PRO A 212 2.00 7.93 -3.13
N LEU A 213 2.93 8.89 -3.16
CA LEU A 213 3.98 9.05 -2.16
C LEU A 213 4.10 10.53 -1.81
N ILE A 214 3.88 10.85 -0.54
CA ILE A 214 4.03 12.19 0.02
C ILE A 214 5.06 12.12 1.14
N VAL A 215 6.02 13.05 1.12
CA VAL A 215 7.05 13.13 2.15
C VAL A 215 7.12 14.56 2.68
N SER A 216 7.08 14.70 3.99
CA SER A 216 7.25 15.97 4.68
C SER A 216 8.39 15.88 5.70
N TRP A 217 9.28 16.86 5.68
CA TRP A 217 10.34 17.05 6.68
C TRP A 217 10.72 18.54 6.64
N PRO A 218 9.96 19.42 7.31
CA PRO A 218 10.01 20.86 7.09
C PRO A 218 11.40 21.50 7.22
N ASP A 219 12.19 21.14 8.22
CA ASP A 219 13.55 21.68 8.38
C ASP A 219 14.55 21.23 7.30
N THR A 220 14.20 20.26 6.47
CA THR A 220 15.17 19.60 5.59
C THR A 220 14.73 19.53 4.14
N ILE A 221 13.44 19.44 3.87
CA ILE A 221 12.86 19.27 2.55
C ILE A 221 12.11 20.53 2.14
N PRO A 222 12.42 21.15 0.98
CA PRO A 222 11.67 22.29 0.49
C PRO A 222 10.17 21.97 0.33
N SER A 223 9.31 22.91 0.72
CA SER A 223 7.87 22.77 0.56
C SER A 223 7.48 22.78 -0.93
N ALA A 224 6.35 22.10 -1.24
CA ALA A 224 5.75 22.06 -2.58
C ALA A 224 6.64 21.52 -3.72
N GLY A 225 7.67 20.75 -3.38
CA GLY A 225 8.52 20.08 -4.38
C GLY A 225 7.80 18.87 -5.00
N VAL A 226 7.94 18.70 -6.31
CA VAL A 226 7.50 17.50 -7.04
C VAL A 226 8.71 16.80 -7.64
N SER A 227 8.88 15.51 -7.34
CA SER A 227 9.92 14.67 -7.95
C SER A 227 9.31 13.69 -8.93
N LEU A 228 9.86 13.62 -10.13
CA LEU A 228 9.51 12.63 -11.15
C LEU A 228 10.37 11.35 -11.06
N GLN A 229 11.21 11.25 -10.03
CA GLN A 229 12.05 10.08 -9.80
C GLN A 229 11.17 8.85 -9.51
N PRO A 230 11.20 7.79 -10.33
CA PRO A 230 10.56 6.53 -10.00
C PRO A 230 11.15 5.95 -8.71
N THR A 231 10.31 5.67 -7.75
CA THR A 231 10.67 5.15 -6.44
C THR A 231 9.95 3.84 -6.16
N SER A 232 10.49 3.07 -5.23
CA SER A 232 9.86 1.84 -4.73
C SER A 232 9.98 1.78 -3.21
N ASN A 233 9.13 1.01 -2.56
CA ASN A 233 9.15 0.83 -1.10
C ASN A 233 10.50 0.29 -0.57
N VAL A 234 11.27 -0.44 -1.37
CA VAL A 234 12.63 -0.89 -1.01
C VAL A 234 13.61 0.27 -0.78
N ASP A 235 13.29 1.47 -1.28
CA ASP A 235 14.11 2.67 -1.12
C ASP A 235 13.98 3.32 0.25
N PHE A 236 12.90 3.04 0.97
CA PHE A 236 12.69 3.64 2.30
C PHE A 236 13.75 3.18 3.30
N TYR A 237 14.13 1.92 3.30
CA TYR A 237 15.12 1.40 4.23
C TYR A 237 16.46 2.15 4.15
N PRO A 238 17.17 2.19 3.00
CA PRO A 238 18.43 2.94 2.89
C PRO A 238 18.25 4.46 3.05
N THR A 239 17.08 5.00 2.73
CA THR A 239 16.80 6.42 2.93
C THR A 239 16.70 6.77 4.41
N LEU A 240 15.97 5.98 5.19
CA LEU A 240 15.78 6.20 6.61
C LEU A 240 17.06 5.95 7.40
N LEU A 241 17.84 4.92 7.07
CA LEU A 241 19.16 4.72 7.65
C LEU A 241 20.05 5.96 7.45
N LYS A 242 20.10 6.48 6.21
CA LYS A 242 20.91 7.66 5.89
C LYS A 242 20.39 8.91 6.61
N ALA A 243 19.07 9.10 6.70
CA ALA A 243 18.46 10.21 7.41
C ALA A 243 18.76 10.15 8.92
N ALA A 244 18.71 8.97 9.52
CA ALA A 244 19.04 8.72 10.92
C ALA A 244 20.55 8.67 11.21
N LYS A 245 21.42 8.79 10.18
CA LYS A 245 22.88 8.64 10.28
C LYS A 245 23.32 7.27 10.83
N ILE A 246 22.53 6.23 10.57
CA ILE A 246 22.81 4.85 10.96
C ILE A 246 23.56 4.17 9.82
N PRO A 247 24.72 3.55 10.06
CA PRO A 247 25.44 2.82 9.03
C PRO A 247 24.63 1.60 8.57
N ALA A 248 24.66 1.33 7.27
CA ALA A 248 24.04 0.12 6.74
C ALA A 248 24.81 -1.12 7.21
N ASN A 249 24.06 -2.19 7.54
CA ASN A 249 24.68 -3.47 7.84
C ASN A 249 25.29 -4.05 6.56
N ILE A 250 26.62 -4.25 6.55
CA ILE A 250 27.37 -4.77 5.40
C ILE A 250 26.98 -6.21 5.01
N HIS A 251 26.40 -6.96 5.92
CA HIS A 251 25.92 -8.33 5.67
C HIS A 251 24.48 -8.38 5.14
N HIS A 252 23.82 -7.23 4.99
CA HIS A 252 22.46 -7.14 4.48
C HIS A 252 22.46 -6.55 3.07
N THR A 253 22.01 -7.33 2.09
CA THR A 253 21.83 -6.86 0.72
C THR A 253 20.71 -5.82 0.67
N ILE A 254 21.02 -4.63 0.18
CA ILE A 254 20.07 -3.54 0.04
C ILE A 254 19.70 -3.39 -1.44
N ASP A 255 18.46 -3.69 -1.78
CA ASP A 255 17.94 -3.57 -3.16
C ASP A 255 17.60 -2.13 -3.55
N GLY A 256 17.28 -1.29 -2.54
CA GLY A 256 16.89 0.09 -2.71
C GLY A 256 18.05 1.07 -2.80
N ILE A 257 17.73 2.30 -3.14
CA ILE A 257 18.67 3.44 -3.10
C ILE A 257 18.15 4.51 -2.14
N SER A 258 19.04 5.28 -1.55
CA SER A 258 18.64 6.40 -0.70
C SER A 258 18.08 7.55 -1.53
N LEU A 259 16.84 7.95 -1.23
CA LEU A 259 16.14 9.08 -1.83
C LEU A 259 16.42 10.41 -1.13
N LEU A 260 17.23 10.43 -0.08
CA LEU A 260 17.43 11.62 0.77
C LEU A 260 17.89 12.85 -0.02
N ASN A 261 18.80 12.68 -0.96
CA ASN A 261 19.27 13.79 -1.80
C ASN A 261 18.19 14.27 -2.78
N THR A 262 17.37 13.34 -3.31
CA THR A 262 16.22 13.65 -4.16
C THR A 262 15.21 14.48 -3.39
N TRP A 263 14.91 14.10 -2.14
CA TRP A 263 13.98 14.83 -1.29
C TRP A 263 14.48 16.24 -0.96
N LYS A 264 15.76 16.38 -0.57
CA LYS A 264 16.36 17.70 -0.22
C LYS A 264 16.44 18.68 -1.38
N GLN A 265 16.60 18.19 -2.58
CA GLN A 265 16.86 19.03 -3.77
C GLN A 265 15.66 19.15 -4.71
N SER A 266 14.57 18.40 -4.47
CA SER A 266 13.45 18.23 -5.39
C SER A 266 13.87 17.86 -6.83
N LYS A 267 15.07 17.27 -6.97
CA LYS A 267 15.67 16.91 -8.26
C LYS A 267 15.65 15.40 -8.43
N SER A 268 15.34 14.96 -9.64
CA SER A 268 15.49 13.56 -10.01
C SER A 268 16.97 13.18 -9.99
N LEU A 269 17.28 11.98 -9.53
CA LEU A 269 18.61 11.42 -9.69
C LEU A 269 18.90 11.30 -11.18
N SER A 270 20.08 11.79 -11.62
CA SER A 270 20.46 11.88 -13.04
C SER A 270 20.57 10.53 -13.75
N LYS A 271 20.57 9.43 -13.02
CA LYS A 271 20.74 8.08 -13.59
C LYS A 271 19.39 7.38 -13.73
N ARG A 272 19.10 6.92 -14.94
CA ARG A 272 18.01 5.97 -15.18
C ARG A 272 18.25 4.71 -14.37
N ARG A 273 17.27 4.28 -13.64
CA ARG A 273 17.29 3.12 -12.77
C ARG A 273 16.23 2.15 -13.23
N ALA A 274 16.54 0.85 -13.20
CA ALA A 274 15.55 -0.20 -13.40
C ALA A 274 14.82 -0.50 -12.08
N LEU A 275 13.51 -0.63 -12.16
CA LEU A 275 12.66 -1.19 -11.11
C LEU A 275 12.08 -2.50 -11.62
N PHE A 276 12.04 -3.52 -10.76
CA PHE A 276 11.64 -4.86 -11.16
C PHE A 276 10.51 -5.39 -10.29
N TRP A 277 9.65 -6.20 -10.88
CA TRP A 277 8.58 -6.94 -10.20
C TRP A 277 8.58 -8.38 -10.67
N HIS A 278 8.30 -9.28 -9.73
CA HIS A 278 8.17 -10.71 -9.99
C HIS A 278 6.95 -11.24 -9.24
N TYR A 279 5.95 -11.70 -9.99
CA TYR A 279 4.66 -12.12 -9.48
C TYR A 279 4.27 -13.49 -10.06
N PRO A 280 4.90 -14.58 -9.60
CA PRO A 280 4.61 -15.93 -10.07
C PRO A 280 3.34 -16.47 -9.40
N LEU A 281 2.36 -16.85 -10.17
CA LEU A 281 1.09 -17.42 -9.71
C LEU A 281 0.87 -18.80 -10.30
N GLU A 282 0.33 -19.73 -9.51
CA GLU A 282 -0.14 -21.03 -10.03
C GLU A 282 -1.41 -20.88 -10.87
N LYS A 283 -2.30 -19.99 -10.43
CA LYS A 283 -3.60 -19.69 -11.08
C LYS A 283 -3.80 -18.18 -11.12
N PRO A 284 -4.52 -17.67 -12.12
CA PRO A 284 -4.88 -16.25 -12.13
C PRO A 284 -5.55 -15.83 -10.82
N HIS A 285 -5.17 -14.66 -10.34
CA HIS A 285 -5.77 -14.09 -9.15
C HIS A 285 -7.20 -13.61 -9.47
N PHE A 286 -8.13 -13.76 -8.54
CA PHE A 286 -9.54 -13.41 -8.74
C PHE A 286 -9.79 -11.91 -9.02
N LEU A 287 -8.80 -11.06 -8.77
CA LEU A 287 -8.79 -9.63 -9.14
C LEU A 287 -8.16 -9.37 -10.52
N GLY A 288 -7.93 -10.40 -11.33
CA GLY A 288 -7.42 -10.29 -12.68
C GLY A 288 -5.89 -10.29 -12.80
N GLY A 289 -5.17 -10.51 -11.72
CA GLY A 289 -3.71 -10.70 -11.77
C GLY A 289 -3.34 -12.00 -12.44
N ILE A 290 -2.32 -11.96 -13.30
CA ILE A 290 -1.75 -13.11 -13.98
C ILE A 290 -0.28 -13.28 -13.61
N SER A 291 0.20 -14.51 -13.70
CA SER A 291 1.60 -14.83 -13.46
C SER A 291 2.51 -14.06 -14.41
N SER A 292 3.33 -13.14 -13.89
CA SER A 292 4.10 -12.21 -14.70
C SER A 292 5.31 -11.60 -13.98
N GLY A 293 6.21 -11.02 -14.75
CA GLY A 293 7.26 -10.15 -14.28
C GLY A 293 7.24 -8.82 -15.04
N ALA A 294 7.77 -7.78 -14.45
CA ALA A 294 7.87 -6.49 -15.11
C ALA A 294 9.20 -5.79 -14.80
N ILE A 295 9.62 -4.94 -15.73
CA ILE A 295 10.72 -4.00 -15.56
C ILE A 295 10.26 -2.62 -16.01
N ARG A 296 10.54 -1.59 -15.19
CA ARG A 296 10.47 -0.20 -15.58
C ARG A 296 11.89 0.35 -15.69
N TYR A 297 12.22 0.96 -16.83
CA TYR A 297 13.51 1.61 -17.07
C TYR A 297 13.27 2.97 -17.72
N GLY A 298 13.47 4.02 -16.95
CA GLY A 298 13.12 5.38 -17.37
C GLY A 298 11.63 5.49 -17.69
N ASP A 299 11.34 5.89 -18.93
CA ASP A 299 9.97 6.08 -19.42
C ASP A 299 9.31 4.79 -19.91
N TRP A 300 10.05 3.71 -19.99
CA TRP A 300 9.59 2.46 -20.57
C TRP A 300 9.25 1.42 -19.52
N LYS A 301 8.22 0.65 -19.81
CA LYS A 301 7.81 -0.51 -18.99
C LYS A 301 7.57 -1.72 -19.89
N LEU A 302 8.17 -2.84 -19.51
CA LEU A 302 7.95 -4.13 -20.15
C LEU A 302 7.31 -5.08 -19.13
N ILE A 303 6.29 -5.81 -19.58
CA ILE A 303 5.62 -6.87 -18.82
C ILE A 303 5.81 -8.18 -19.56
N GLU A 304 6.36 -9.20 -18.90
CA GLU A 304 6.47 -10.57 -19.38
C GLU A 304 5.40 -11.42 -18.70
N ARG A 305 4.51 -12.04 -19.45
CA ARG A 305 3.56 -13.02 -18.94
C ARG A 305 4.20 -14.39 -18.92
N PHE A 306 4.11 -15.10 -17.78
CA PHE A 306 4.82 -16.38 -17.63
C PHE A 306 4.08 -17.58 -18.22
N ASN A 307 2.77 -17.47 -18.42
CA ASN A 307 1.94 -18.59 -18.91
C ASN A 307 2.13 -18.85 -20.39
N ASP A 308 2.26 -17.80 -21.19
CA ASP A 308 2.33 -17.83 -22.65
C ASP A 308 3.60 -17.17 -23.23
N ASN A 309 4.48 -16.64 -22.35
CA ASN A 309 5.67 -15.86 -22.69
C ASN A 309 5.38 -14.63 -23.55
N SER A 310 4.16 -14.15 -23.59
CA SER A 310 3.83 -12.91 -24.29
C SER A 310 4.48 -11.70 -23.59
N ILE A 311 4.82 -10.69 -24.39
CA ILE A 311 5.51 -9.49 -23.95
C ILE A 311 4.68 -8.27 -24.31
N GLU A 312 4.57 -7.36 -23.36
CA GLU A 312 3.97 -6.05 -23.56
C GLU A 312 5.03 -4.97 -23.29
N LEU A 313 5.08 -3.92 -24.11
CA LEU A 313 6.01 -2.81 -23.95
C LEU A 313 5.27 -1.48 -24.10
N TYR A 314 5.45 -0.59 -23.13
CA TYR A 314 4.75 0.69 -23.05
C TYR A 314 5.70 1.85 -22.81
N ASN A 315 5.39 3.03 -23.37
CA ASN A 315 6.03 4.28 -23.01
C ASN A 315 5.13 5.06 -22.04
N LEU A 316 5.44 5.02 -20.75
CA LEU A 316 4.59 5.57 -19.69
C LEU A 316 4.45 7.09 -19.69
N THR A 317 5.37 7.82 -20.35
CA THR A 317 5.29 9.27 -20.50
C THR A 317 4.26 9.66 -21.57
N LYS A 318 4.17 8.86 -22.64
CA LYS A 318 3.23 9.10 -23.75
C LYS A 318 1.90 8.38 -23.57
N ASP A 319 1.93 7.24 -22.90
CA ASP A 319 0.79 6.34 -22.67
C ASP A 319 0.81 5.81 -21.22
N PRO A 320 0.47 6.67 -20.24
CA PRO A 320 0.40 6.25 -18.84
C PRO A 320 -0.70 5.23 -18.56
N SER A 321 -1.64 5.07 -19.49
CA SER A 321 -2.77 4.13 -19.41
C SER A 321 -2.45 2.75 -20.02
N GLU A 322 -1.25 2.55 -20.57
CA GLU A 322 -0.77 1.27 -21.10
C GLU A 322 -1.73 0.66 -22.13
N THR A 323 -2.20 1.49 -23.08
CA THR A 323 -3.22 1.12 -24.09
C THR A 323 -2.61 0.60 -25.38
N VAL A 324 -1.38 1.06 -25.72
CA VAL A 324 -0.74 0.74 -27.00
C VAL A 324 0.52 -0.08 -26.78
N ASN A 325 0.46 -1.38 -27.07
CA ASN A 325 1.62 -2.25 -27.03
C ASN A 325 2.61 -1.91 -28.16
N LEU A 326 3.84 -1.56 -27.80
CA LEU A 326 4.90 -1.09 -28.69
C LEU A 326 5.99 -2.15 -28.98
N THR A 327 5.77 -3.41 -28.62
CA THR A 327 6.77 -4.50 -28.79
C THR A 327 7.25 -4.65 -30.21
N GLU A 328 6.34 -4.62 -31.18
CA GLU A 328 6.66 -4.80 -32.61
C GLU A 328 7.38 -3.58 -33.20
N LYS A 329 7.08 -2.39 -32.67
CA LYS A 329 7.72 -1.13 -33.11
C LYS A 329 9.10 -0.90 -32.50
N ASN A 330 9.44 -1.62 -31.41
CA ASN A 330 10.67 -1.42 -30.67
C ASN A 330 11.38 -2.76 -30.32
N PRO A 331 11.70 -3.62 -31.30
CA PRO A 331 12.24 -4.96 -31.03
C PRO A 331 13.58 -4.95 -30.30
N ALA A 332 14.45 -4.00 -30.61
CA ALA A 332 15.75 -3.86 -29.94
C ALA A 332 15.59 -3.49 -28.45
N LEU A 333 14.71 -2.52 -28.13
CA LEU A 333 14.45 -2.13 -26.75
C LEU A 333 13.77 -3.27 -25.97
N LYS A 334 12.78 -3.95 -26.58
CA LYS A 334 12.16 -5.16 -26.02
C LYS A 334 13.22 -6.17 -25.61
N LYS A 335 14.17 -6.49 -26.49
CA LYS A 335 15.24 -7.46 -26.22
C LYS A 335 16.12 -7.02 -25.04
N VAL A 336 16.53 -5.77 -24.99
CA VAL A 336 17.38 -5.23 -23.92
C VAL A 336 16.67 -5.30 -22.57
N MET A 337 15.41 -4.81 -22.48
CA MET A 337 14.67 -4.80 -21.22
C MET A 337 14.29 -6.20 -20.75
N LEU A 338 13.92 -7.09 -21.67
CA LEU A 338 13.64 -8.50 -21.34
C LEU A 338 14.88 -9.20 -20.79
N ASN A 339 16.05 -9.00 -21.39
CA ASN A 339 17.29 -9.58 -20.90
C ASN A 339 17.62 -9.05 -19.49
N GLN A 340 17.47 -7.76 -19.23
CA GLN A 340 17.68 -7.19 -17.88
C GLN A 340 16.72 -7.83 -16.86
N LEU A 341 15.45 -8.03 -17.20
CA LEU A 341 14.47 -8.68 -16.32
C LEU A 341 14.83 -10.14 -16.05
N ILE A 342 15.30 -10.87 -17.06
CA ILE A 342 15.75 -12.26 -16.93
C ILE A 342 16.98 -12.37 -16.05
N GLU A 343 18.00 -11.54 -16.27
CA GLU A 343 19.22 -11.55 -15.46
C GLU A 343 18.96 -11.15 -14.01
N TRP A 344 18.13 -10.13 -13.77
CA TRP A 344 17.70 -9.79 -12.42
C TRP A 344 17.02 -10.97 -11.73
N ARG A 345 16.09 -11.66 -12.41
CA ARG A 345 15.39 -12.82 -11.85
C ARG A 345 16.35 -13.97 -11.55
N LYS A 346 17.32 -14.26 -12.42
CA LYS A 346 18.36 -15.27 -12.23
C LYS A 346 19.23 -14.98 -11.00
N SER A 347 19.58 -13.70 -10.75
CA SER A 347 20.44 -13.32 -9.62
C SER A 347 19.87 -13.70 -8.24
N PHE A 348 18.55 -13.92 -8.15
CA PHE A 348 17.87 -14.40 -6.94
C PHE A 348 17.47 -15.89 -7.01
N GLY A 349 17.83 -16.59 -8.06
CA GLY A 349 17.36 -17.95 -8.28
C GLY A 349 15.84 -18.06 -8.48
N ALA A 350 15.16 -16.97 -8.81
CA ALA A 350 13.72 -16.94 -8.95
C ALA A 350 13.27 -17.60 -10.26
N THR A 351 12.17 -18.37 -10.20
CA THR A 351 11.59 -19.08 -11.36
C THR A 351 10.23 -18.48 -11.72
N LYS A 352 9.80 -18.69 -12.97
CA LYS A 352 8.47 -18.26 -13.45
C LYS A 352 7.31 -18.99 -12.75
N LYS A 353 7.60 -20.09 -12.08
CA LYS A 353 6.63 -20.85 -11.27
C LYS A 353 6.76 -20.43 -9.81
N PRO A 354 5.67 -20.36 -9.05
CA PRO A 354 5.74 -20.17 -7.62
C PRO A 354 6.49 -21.35 -6.97
N PRO A 355 7.15 -21.14 -5.82
CA PRO A 355 7.78 -22.23 -5.09
C PRO A 355 6.72 -23.27 -4.73
N LYS A 356 7.07 -24.55 -4.89
CA LYS A 356 6.21 -25.65 -4.42
C LYS A 356 6.02 -25.50 -2.91
N ARG A 357 4.78 -25.51 -2.47
CA ARG A 357 4.40 -25.45 -1.05
C ARG A 357 4.76 -26.70 -0.29
#